data_38e1a5b0a625d6a698e4e98c7df0adf5
#
_entry.id   38e1a5b0a625d6a698e4e98c7df0adf5
#
_cell.length_a   1.000
_cell.length_b   1.000
_cell.length_c   1.000
_cell.angle_alpha   90.00
_cell.angle_beta   90.00
_cell.angle_gamma   90.00
#
_symmetry.space_group_name_H-M   'P 1'
#
loop_
_entity.id
_entity.type
_entity.pdbx_description
1 polymer ?
#
loop_
_entity_poly.entity_id
_entity_poly.type
_entity_poly.pdbx_seq_one_letter_code
_entity_poly.pdbx_strand_id
1 'polypeptide(L)'
;MRLNPIKIKIYNEDEFVKKAVYFSELFEEAALYFSNKKKDTSLPKFYKDYDFIFAFNSTKSIKASEDSLTKLNKFISKYSFWKFGFFSYNLKNEVQNISSKKQNTFNIPNMFFFVPEFIIYKKNSQVYFDSENSSIDSHYILKEINSIKLKKPKKFNLNFRCTQKKPNYLKKIKQIQEYIKRGEVYELNYCMEFKTTQQICAEDFFLSTNKKCMAPFSCFFKFENLKILSFSPERFLKKINDKLISQPIKGTIKKSNNFYQNLKLVNALEKSEKDISENVMITDLVRNDLSITAKRNTVKVEELCKVFS
;
A
#
# COMPACT_ATOMS: atom_id res chain seq x y z
N MET A 1 22.07 22.47 1.58
CA MET A 1 20.77 23.18 1.65
C MET A 1 19.76 22.39 0.86
N ARG A 2 18.64 21.94 1.43
CA ARG A 2 17.63 21.22 0.68
C ARG A 2 16.98 22.18 -0.33
N LEU A 3 16.95 21.82 -1.61
CA LEU A 3 16.25 22.58 -2.63
C LEU A 3 14.73 22.55 -2.35
N ASN A 4 14.06 23.65 -2.61
CA ASN A 4 12.60 23.65 -2.55
C ASN A 4 12.04 22.91 -3.76
N PRO A 5 10.98 22.12 -3.58
CA PRO A 5 10.33 21.46 -4.70
C PRO A 5 9.88 22.43 -5.78
N ILE A 6 10.11 22.09 -7.04
CA ILE A 6 9.78 22.93 -8.19
C ILE A 6 8.33 22.60 -8.61
N LYS A 7 7.51 23.63 -8.79
CA LYS A 7 6.18 23.46 -9.38
C LYS A 7 6.31 23.18 -10.88
N ILE A 8 5.65 22.10 -11.33
CA ILE A 8 5.64 21.71 -12.73
C ILE A 8 4.21 21.66 -13.27
N LYS A 9 4.05 21.84 -14.59
CA LYS A 9 2.77 21.79 -15.26
C LYS A 9 2.63 20.50 -16.05
N ILE A 10 1.54 19.79 -15.83
CA ILE A 10 1.15 18.59 -16.57
C ILE A 10 -0.17 18.90 -17.28
N TYR A 11 -0.21 18.73 -18.61
CA TYR A 11 -1.38 19.08 -19.41
C TYR A 11 -2.45 17.97 -19.41
N ASN A 12 -2.03 16.71 -19.47
CA ASN A 12 -2.91 15.55 -19.44
C ASN A 12 -2.45 14.59 -18.35
N GLU A 13 -3.08 14.68 -17.18
CA GLU A 13 -2.68 13.91 -16.00
C GLU A 13 -2.86 12.39 -16.20
N ASP A 14 -3.98 11.98 -16.80
CA ASP A 14 -4.26 10.55 -17.02
C ASP A 14 -3.23 9.90 -17.96
N GLU A 15 -2.79 10.63 -18.97
CA GLU A 15 -1.77 10.17 -19.90
C GLU A 15 -0.40 10.17 -19.24
N PHE A 16 -0.08 11.24 -18.52
CA PHE A 16 1.17 11.38 -17.77
C PHE A 16 1.34 10.23 -16.76
N VAL A 17 0.32 9.93 -15.97
CA VAL A 17 0.33 8.83 -15.00
C VAL A 17 0.62 7.50 -15.68
N LYS A 18 -0.02 7.20 -16.81
CA LYS A 18 0.25 5.97 -17.57
C LYS A 18 1.70 5.93 -18.06
N LYS A 19 2.18 7.02 -18.65
CA LYS A 19 3.56 7.13 -19.13
C LYS A 19 4.57 6.99 -18.00
N ALA A 20 4.30 7.57 -16.83
CA ALA A 20 5.14 7.43 -15.64
C ALA A 20 5.28 5.98 -15.15
N VAL A 21 4.20 5.18 -15.24
CA VAL A 21 4.25 3.74 -14.92
C VAL A 21 5.19 3.01 -15.88
N TYR A 22 5.10 3.26 -17.18
CA TYR A 22 6.04 2.65 -18.13
C TYR A 22 7.47 3.22 -18.02
N PHE A 23 7.60 4.50 -17.68
CA PHE A 23 8.89 5.13 -17.47
C PHE A 23 9.68 4.48 -16.33
N SER A 24 8.98 3.93 -15.32
CA SER A 24 9.63 3.20 -14.23
C SER A 24 10.42 1.98 -14.67
N GLU A 25 10.16 1.44 -15.89
CA GLU A 25 10.93 0.32 -16.44
C GLU A 25 12.41 0.64 -16.70
N LEU A 26 12.72 1.91 -16.90
CA LEU A 26 14.08 2.36 -17.16
C LEU A 26 15.01 2.28 -15.94
N PHE A 27 14.46 2.04 -14.76
CA PHE A 27 15.18 2.05 -13.48
C PHE A 27 15.14 0.68 -12.80
N GLU A 28 16.12 0.37 -11.98
CA GLU A 28 16.12 -0.85 -11.15
C GLU A 28 15.14 -0.71 -9.98
N GLU A 29 15.05 0.49 -9.40
CA GLU A 29 14.11 0.79 -8.33
C GLU A 29 13.18 1.93 -8.72
N ALA A 30 11.89 1.71 -8.47
CA ALA A 30 10.86 2.72 -8.59
C ALA A 30 9.69 2.45 -7.63
N ALA A 31 9.07 3.50 -7.12
CA ALA A 31 7.92 3.39 -6.24
C ALA A 31 6.85 4.39 -6.65
N LEU A 32 5.72 3.90 -7.13
CA LEU A 32 4.61 4.72 -7.62
C LEU A 32 3.38 4.44 -6.76
N TYR A 33 2.96 5.43 -5.98
CA TYR A 33 1.83 5.37 -5.07
C TYR A 33 0.67 6.22 -5.56
N PHE A 34 -0.55 5.70 -5.42
CA PHE A 34 -1.78 6.32 -5.92
C PHE A 34 -2.83 6.33 -4.82
N SER A 35 -3.50 7.45 -4.64
CA SER A 35 -4.66 7.50 -3.73
C SER A 35 -6.00 7.27 -4.45
N ASN A 36 -6.05 7.31 -5.76
CA ASN A 36 -7.21 6.98 -6.63
C ASN A 36 -8.55 7.62 -6.21
N LYS A 37 -8.55 8.66 -5.43
CA LYS A 37 -9.80 9.18 -4.87
C LYS A 37 -10.49 10.16 -5.78
N LYS A 38 -11.75 9.89 -6.01
CA LYS A 38 -12.74 10.93 -6.31
C LYS A 38 -12.87 11.83 -5.07
N LYS A 39 -13.19 13.12 -5.27
CA LYS A 39 -13.45 14.09 -4.20
C LYS A 39 -14.62 13.59 -3.33
N ASP A 40 -14.33 12.74 -2.35
CA ASP A 40 -15.30 12.33 -1.36
C ASP A 40 -15.07 13.18 -0.11
N THR A 41 -16.02 14.05 0.17
CA THR A 41 -15.98 14.96 1.33
C THR A 41 -16.28 14.24 2.65
N SER A 42 -16.73 12.99 2.61
CA SER A 42 -17.08 12.18 3.80
C SER A 42 -15.87 11.58 4.51
N LEU A 43 -14.70 11.58 3.86
CA LEU A 43 -13.50 10.97 4.42
C LEU A 43 -12.83 11.87 5.45
N PRO A 44 -12.22 11.27 6.50
CA PRO A 44 -11.50 12.02 7.52
C PRO A 44 -10.41 12.91 6.92
N LYS A 45 -10.19 14.11 7.49
CA LYS A 45 -9.18 15.08 7.05
C LYS A 45 -7.78 14.49 6.89
N PHE A 46 -7.46 13.43 7.63
CA PHE A 46 -6.16 12.75 7.62
C PHE A 46 -5.99 11.74 6.49
N TYR A 47 -7.04 11.47 5.72
CA TYR A 47 -7.05 10.34 4.83
C TYR A 47 -6.17 10.53 3.61
N LYS A 48 -6.06 11.76 3.07
CA LYS A 48 -5.33 12.03 1.84
C LYS A 48 -4.42 13.26 1.98
N ASP A 49 -3.13 13.07 1.70
CA ASP A 49 -2.20 14.18 1.57
C ASP A 49 -1.77 14.38 0.12
N TYR A 50 -1.64 13.29 -0.64
CA TYR A 50 -1.16 13.28 -2.02
C TYR A 50 -2.15 12.56 -2.94
N ASP A 51 -2.29 13.04 -4.18
CA ASP A 51 -3.03 12.32 -5.23
C ASP A 51 -2.21 11.15 -5.76
N PHE A 52 -0.92 11.42 -6.00
CA PHE A 52 0.10 10.42 -6.31
C PHE A 52 1.48 10.87 -5.83
N ILE A 53 2.37 9.90 -5.64
CA ILE A 53 3.81 10.12 -5.41
C ILE A 53 4.55 9.09 -6.26
N PHE A 54 5.45 9.56 -7.13
CA PHE A 54 6.28 8.74 -8.01
C PHE A 54 7.74 9.01 -7.68
N ALA A 55 8.45 7.97 -7.29
CA ALA A 55 9.87 8.00 -6.97
C ALA A 55 10.61 7.12 -7.95
N PHE A 56 11.68 7.64 -8.52
CA PHE A 56 12.44 7.00 -9.58
C PHE A 56 13.92 6.99 -9.26
N ASN A 57 14.55 5.92 -9.69
CA ASN A 57 15.95 5.62 -9.55
C ASN A 57 16.43 5.64 -8.09
N SER A 58 17.45 4.89 -7.80
CA SER A 58 18.04 4.82 -6.46
C SER A 58 19.42 5.44 -6.46
N THR A 59 19.60 6.47 -5.63
CA THR A 59 20.94 6.99 -5.34
C THR A 59 21.62 6.21 -4.23
N LYS A 60 20.82 5.72 -3.28
CA LYS A 60 21.24 4.90 -2.14
C LYS A 60 20.13 3.95 -1.78
N SER A 61 20.48 2.70 -1.50
CA SER A 61 19.51 1.70 -1.05
C SER A 61 20.04 0.86 0.09
N ILE A 62 19.14 0.19 0.78
CA ILE A 62 19.43 -0.76 1.83
C ILE A 62 18.46 -1.93 1.75
N LYS A 63 18.99 -3.15 1.79
CA LYS A 63 18.22 -4.38 1.97
C LYS A 63 18.76 -5.18 3.15
N ALA A 64 17.86 -5.82 3.90
CA ALA A 64 18.26 -6.65 5.02
C ALA A 64 17.26 -7.80 5.25
N SER A 65 17.79 -8.91 5.76
CA SER A 65 17.04 -10.06 6.24
C SER A 65 17.42 -10.43 7.68
N GLU A 66 18.33 -9.63 8.27
CA GLU A 66 18.78 -9.71 9.66
C GLU A 66 19.09 -8.30 10.14
N ASP A 67 18.82 -8.02 11.43
CA ASP A 67 19.00 -6.69 12.05
C ASP A 67 18.34 -5.55 11.26
N SER A 68 17.22 -5.86 10.62
CA SER A 68 16.59 -4.99 9.63
C SER A 68 16.24 -3.62 10.20
N LEU A 69 15.64 -3.54 11.38
CA LEU A 69 15.24 -2.27 11.99
C LEU A 69 16.43 -1.42 12.42
N THR A 70 17.49 -2.03 12.96
CA THR A 70 18.73 -1.31 13.33
C THR A 70 19.42 -0.73 12.10
N LYS A 71 19.51 -1.52 11.03
CA LYS A 71 20.09 -1.08 9.77
C LYS A 71 19.26 0.04 9.14
N LEU A 72 17.92 -0.06 9.19
CA LEU A 72 17.03 0.98 8.69
C LEU A 72 17.18 2.28 9.48
N ASN A 73 17.25 2.22 10.81
CA ASN A 73 17.44 3.42 11.64
C ASN A 73 18.74 4.16 11.28
N LYS A 74 19.84 3.43 11.08
CA LYS A 74 21.11 4.02 10.61
C LYS A 74 20.95 4.66 9.22
N PHE A 75 20.24 4.00 8.31
CA PHE A 75 19.99 4.51 6.97
C PHE A 75 19.12 5.78 6.99
N ILE A 76 18.05 5.79 7.79
CA ILE A 76 17.16 6.96 7.94
C ILE A 76 17.92 8.15 8.51
N SER A 77 18.77 7.93 9.51
CA SER A 77 19.56 9.01 10.15
C SER A 77 20.61 9.60 9.22
N LYS A 78 21.16 8.77 8.30
CA LYS A 78 22.24 9.20 7.40
C LYS A 78 21.76 10.06 6.24
N TYR A 79 20.54 9.82 5.75
CA TYR A 79 20.01 10.49 4.55
C TYR A 79 18.76 11.30 4.92
N SER A 80 18.69 12.57 4.51
CA SER A 80 17.59 13.48 4.84
C SER A 80 16.45 13.48 3.82
N PHE A 81 16.70 13.02 2.58
CA PHE A 81 15.70 13.00 1.51
C PHE A 81 14.62 11.93 1.72
N TRP A 82 13.64 11.91 0.85
CA TRP A 82 12.56 10.93 0.85
C TRP A 82 13.11 9.50 0.80
N LYS A 83 12.41 8.60 1.44
CA LYS A 83 12.74 7.17 1.42
C LYS A 83 11.51 6.38 1.09
N PHE A 84 11.65 5.44 0.16
CA PHE A 84 10.60 4.53 -0.29
C PHE A 84 11.04 3.10 -0.07
N GLY A 85 10.11 2.23 0.28
CA GLY A 85 10.49 0.86 0.55
C GLY A 85 9.32 0.01 1.06
N PHE A 86 9.66 -1.18 1.52
CA PHE A 86 8.70 -2.11 2.07
C PHE A 86 9.31 -2.92 3.23
N PHE A 87 8.43 -3.42 4.06
CA PHE A 87 8.69 -4.52 4.97
C PHE A 87 7.97 -5.75 4.47
N SER A 88 8.65 -6.89 4.37
CA SER A 88 8.00 -8.15 4.07
C SER A 88 7.39 -8.76 5.33
N TYR A 89 6.46 -9.69 5.15
CA TYR A 89 5.85 -10.40 6.28
C TYR A 89 6.87 -11.17 7.14
N ASN A 90 8.01 -11.55 6.56
CA ASN A 90 9.07 -12.28 7.27
C ASN A 90 9.81 -11.43 8.31
N LEU A 91 9.68 -10.09 8.28
CA LEU A 91 10.23 -9.22 9.33
C LEU A 91 9.70 -9.61 10.72
N LYS A 92 8.50 -10.22 10.80
CA LYS A 92 7.98 -10.77 12.07
C LYS A 92 8.93 -11.72 12.77
N ASN A 93 9.75 -12.45 12.01
CA ASN A 93 10.70 -13.43 12.59
C ASN A 93 11.78 -12.73 13.44
N GLU A 94 12.20 -11.53 13.00
CA GLU A 94 13.15 -10.71 13.77
C GLU A 94 12.49 -10.02 14.98
N VAL A 95 11.25 -9.50 14.77
CA VAL A 95 10.56 -8.71 15.80
C VAL A 95 9.96 -9.57 16.89
N GLN A 96 9.44 -10.75 16.55
CA GLN A 96 8.74 -11.64 17.48
C GLN A 96 9.57 -12.87 17.89
N ASN A 97 10.81 -12.98 17.42
CA ASN A 97 11.67 -14.14 17.64
C ASN A 97 10.97 -15.48 17.32
N ILE A 98 10.23 -15.52 16.19
CA ILE A 98 9.52 -16.69 15.72
C ILE A 98 10.20 -17.21 14.44
N SER A 99 10.23 -18.52 14.26
CA SER A 99 10.69 -19.12 12.99
C SER A 99 9.52 -19.61 12.16
N SER A 100 9.58 -19.35 10.84
CA SER A 100 8.63 -19.91 9.89
C SER A 100 9.27 -21.06 9.13
N LYS A 101 8.60 -22.22 9.08
CA LYS A 101 9.02 -23.37 8.25
C LYS A 101 8.73 -23.19 6.76
N LYS A 102 8.01 -22.11 6.38
CA LYS A 102 7.70 -21.85 4.96
C LYS A 102 8.88 -21.20 4.27
N GLN A 103 9.24 -21.73 3.10
CA GLN A 103 10.28 -21.16 2.27
C GLN A 103 9.85 -19.81 1.69
N ASN A 104 10.80 -18.88 1.64
CA ASN A 104 10.66 -17.61 0.93
C ASN A 104 10.88 -17.85 -0.57
N THR A 105 9.82 -18.22 -1.29
CA THR A 105 9.91 -18.60 -2.71
C THR A 105 10.32 -17.47 -3.65
N PHE A 106 10.23 -16.23 -3.21
CA PHE A 106 10.56 -15.04 -4.01
C PHE A 106 11.90 -14.40 -3.62
N ASN A 107 12.60 -14.94 -2.61
CA ASN A 107 13.83 -14.34 -2.07
C ASN A 107 13.69 -12.87 -1.68
N ILE A 108 12.50 -12.47 -1.25
CA ILE A 108 12.21 -11.09 -0.82
C ILE A 108 12.92 -10.84 0.51
N PRO A 109 13.71 -9.78 0.66
CA PRO A 109 14.33 -9.43 1.94
C PRO A 109 13.27 -9.06 2.98
N ASN A 110 13.63 -9.11 4.28
CA ASN A 110 12.72 -8.68 5.34
C ASN A 110 12.42 -7.19 5.24
N MET A 111 13.36 -6.42 4.69
CA MET A 111 13.24 -4.99 4.49
C MET A 111 14.03 -4.54 3.26
N PHE A 112 13.45 -3.62 2.49
CA PHE A 112 14.13 -2.85 1.46
C PHE A 112 13.68 -1.40 1.49
N PHE A 113 14.63 -0.46 1.43
CA PHE A 113 14.38 0.98 1.30
C PHE A 113 15.41 1.63 0.40
N PHE A 114 14.99 2.67 -0.34
CA PHE A 114 15.88 3.45 -1.18
C PHE A 114 15.59 4.96 -1.06
N VAL A 115 16.62 5.76 -1.33
CA VAL A 115 16.54 7.20 -1.53
C VAL A 115 16.44 7.42 -3.03
N PRO A 116 15.35 7.98 -3.56
CA PRO A 116 15.19 8.20 -4.99
C PRO A 116 16.10 9.33 -5.47
N GLU A 117 16.46 9.29 -6.74
CA GLU A 117 17.16 10.38 -7.40
C GLU A 117 16.25 11.59 -7.57
N PHE A 118 15.01 11.35 -7.95
CA PHE A 118 13.97 12.39 -8.02
C PHE A 118 12.59 11.81 -7.74
N ILE A 119 11.68 12.71 -7.37
CA ILE A 119 10.27 12.40 -7.17
C ILE A 119 9.38 13.39 -7.91
N ILE A 120 8.23 12.90 -8.35
CA ILE A 120 7.14 13.72 -8.89
C ILE A 120 5.90 13.41 -8.05
N TYR A 121 5.29 14.43 -7.47
CA TYR A 121 4.12 14.21 -6.64
C TYR A 121 3.06 15.29 -6.84
N LYS A 122 1.80 14.93 -6.64
CA LYS A 122 0.68 15.86 -6.68
C LYS A 122 0.09 16.02 -5.29
N LYS A 123 0.03 17.28 -4.84
CA LYS A 123 -0.55 17.69 -3.56
C LYS A 123 -1.35 18.97 -3.76
N ASN A 124 -2.55 19.05 -3.17
CA ASN A 124 -3.43 20.22 -3.25
C ASN A 124 -3.63 20.72 -4.70
N SER A 125 -3.90 19.79 -5.62
CA SER A 125 -4.11 20.05 -7.06
C SER A 125 -2.89 20.60 -7.81
N GLN A 126 -1.73 20.72 -7.15
CA GLN A 126 -0.48 21.19 -7.75
C GLN A 126 0.52 20.02 -7.85
N VAL A 127 1.22 19.94 -8.98
CA VAL A 127 2.28 18.94 -9.20
C VAL A 127 3.65 19.56 -8.91
N TYR A 128 4.50 18.77 -8.27
CA TYR A 128 5.84 19.15 -7.86
C TYR A 128 6.85 18.14 -8.35
N PHE A 129 8.03 18.64 -8.68
CA PHE A 129 9.25 17.88 -8.89
C PHE A 129 10.21 18.16 -7.74
N ASP A 130 10.86 17.16 -7.17
CA ASP A 130 11.83 17.31 -6.08
C ASP A 130 13.00 16.34 -6.29
N SER A 131 14.23 16.81 -6.02
CA SER A 131 15.45 16.01 -6.12
C SER A 131 16.49 16.55 -5.14
N GLU A 132 17.36 15.68 -4.61
CA GLU A 132 18.55 16.13 -3.85
C GLU A 132 19.63 16.71 -4.78
N ASN A 133 19.66 16.27 -6.03
CA ASN A 133 20.65 16.69 -7.01
C ASN A 133 20.10 17.85 -7.85
N SER A 134 20.65 19.04 -7.65
CA SER A 134 20.27 20.26 -8.40
C SER A 134 20.58 20.20 -9.90
N SER A 135 21.43 19.28 -10.34
CA SER A 135 21.77 19.13 -11.75
C SER A 135 20.71 18.38 -12.56
N ILE A 136 19.69 17.81 -11.90
CA ILE A 136 18.61 17.09 -12.60
C ILE A 136 17.61 18.12 -13.11
N ASP A 137 17.52 18.22 -14.44
CA ASP A 137 16.57 19.11 -15.10
C ASP A 137 15.16 18.47 -15.14
N SER A 138 14.23 19.10 -14.43
CA SER A 138 12.82 18.70 -14.39
C SER A 138 12.15 18.71 -15.77
N HIS A 139 12.55 19.63 -16.66
CA HIS A 139 11.99 19.72 -18.02
C HIS A 139 12.47 18.55 -18.87
N TYR A 140 13.74 18.19 -18.74
CA TYR A 140 14.28 17.01 -19.40
C TYR A 140 13.53 15.75 -18.98
N ILE A 141 13.36 15.50 -17.67
CA ILE A 141 12.62 14.34 -17.14
C ILE A 141 11.17 14.33 -17.64
N LEU A 142 10.49 15.47 -17.63
CA LEU A 142 9.12 15.55 -18.14
C LEU A 142 9.07 15.25 -19.65
N LYS A 143 10.04 15.67 -20.43
CA LYS A 143 10.16 15.36 -21.86
C LYS A 143 10.34 13.86 -22.07
N GLU A 144 11.23 13.22 -21.31
CA GLU A 144 11.45 11.79 -21.35
C GLU A 144 10.18 10.98 -21.02
N ILE A 145 9.48 11.34 -19.93
CA ILE A 145 8.19 10.71 -19.59
C ILE A 145 7.18 10.91 -20.73
N ASN A 146 7.07 12.11 -21.27
CA ASN A 146 6.13 12.42 -22.35
C ASN A 146 6.47 11.71 -23.68
N SER A 147 7.74 11.37 -23.91
CA SER A 147 8.19 10.63 -25.10
C SER A 147 7.75 9.16 -25.10
N ILE A 148 7.38 8.62 -23.94
CA ILE A 148 6.93 7.23 -23.80
C ILE A 148 5.69 6.99 -24.68
N LYS A 149 5.80 6.05 -25.61
CA LYS A 149 4.69 5.62 -26.46
C LYS A 149 3.81 4.63 -25.73
N LEU A 150 2.57 5.03 -25.44
CA LEU A 150 1.60 4.14 -24.84
C LEU A 150 1.15 3.08 -25.85
N LYS A 151 1.26 1.82 -25.49
CA LYS A 151 0.70 0.70 -26.27
C LYS A 151 -0.79 0.58 -25.99
N LYS A 152 -1.54 0.02 -26.93
CA LYS A 152 -2.94 -0.34 -26.68
C LYS A 152 -2.98 -1.36 -25.55
N PRO A 153 -3.82 -1.15 -24.51
CA PRO A 153 -3.88 -2.08 -23.38
C PRO A 153 -4.27 -3.47 -23.86
N LYS A 154 -3.47 -4.46 -23.48
CA LYS A 154 -3.75 -5.87 -23.77
C LYS A 154 -4.88 -6.36 -22.86
N LYS A 155 -5.83 -7.11 -23.38
CA LYS A 155 -6.75 -7.88 -22.56
C LYS A 155 -5.99 -9.06 -21.94
N PHE A 156 -6.07 -9.21 -20.63
CA PHE A 156 -5.48 -10.34 -19.94
C PHE A 156 -6.50 -11.48 -19.84
N ASN A 157 -6.11 -12.65 -20.31
CA ASN A 157 -6.83 -13.89 -20.03
C ASN A 157 -5.89 -14.75 -19.18
N LEU A 158 -5.88 -14.50 -17.88
CA LEU A 158 -4.95 -15.11 -16.94
C LEU A 158 -5.63 -16.26 -16.20
N ASN A 159 -5.01 -17.43 -16.26
CA ASN A 159 -5.43 -18.60 -15.52
C ASN A 159 -4.62 -18.69 -14.21
N PHE A 160 -5.25 -18.31 -13.12
CA PHE A 160 -4.68 -18.48 -11.79
C PHE A 160 -5.08 -19.83 -11.19
N ARG A 161 -4.12 -20.51 -10.61
CA ARG A 161 -4.35 -21.76 -9.86
C ARG A 161 -4.10 -21.50 -8.38
N CYS A 162 -5.08 -21.86 -7.56
CA CYS A 162 -4.89 -21.85 -6.10
C CYS A 162 -3.90 -22.96 -5.73
N THR A 163 -2.90 -22.62 -4.91
CA THR A 163 -1.89 -23.58 -4.42
C THR A 163 -2.48 -24.59 -3.45
N GLN A 164 -3.64 -24.28 -2.88
CA GLN A 164 -4.33 -25.13 -1.91
C GLN A 164 -5.63 -25.73 -2.49
N LYS A 165 -5.82 -27.05 -2.30
CA LYS A 165 -7.06 -27.73 -2.68
C LYS A 165 -8.20 -27.37 -1.72
N LYS A 166 -9.43 -27.25 -2.25
CA LYS A 166 -10.64 -26.91 -1.48
C LYS A 166 -10.85 -27.77 -0.21
N PRO A 167 -10.70 -29.10 -0.22
CA PRO A 167 -10.86 -29.90 1.00
C PRO A 167 -9.88 -29.50 2.11
N ASN A 168 -8.61 -29.23 1.76
CA ASN A 168 -7.61 -28.81 2.71
C ASN A 168 -7.93 -27.43 3.31
N TYR A 169 -8.41 -26.50 2.49
CA TYR A 169 -8.89 -25.20 2.95
C TYR A 169 -10.02 -25.36 3.98
N LEU A 170 -11.07 -26.13 3.64
CA LEU A 170 -12.21 -26.35 4.53
C LEU A 170 -11.80 -27.02 5.85
N LYS A 171 -10.87 -27.99 5.79
CA LYS A 171 -10.31 -28.61 7.00
C LYS A 171 -9.60 -27.60 7.89
N LYS A 172 -8.78 -26.68 7.29
CA LYS A 172 -8.08 -25.64 8.03
C LYS A 172 -9.03 -24.62 8.66
N ILE A 173 -10.07 -24.22 7.93
CA ILE A 173 -11.08 -23.30 8.48
C ILE A 173 -11.78 -23.92 9.68
N LYS A 174 -12.18 -25.20 9.62
CA LYS A 174 -12.76 -25.89 10.78
C LYS A 174 -11.81 -25.90 11.99
N GLN A 175 -10.52 -26.19 11.77
CA GLN A 175 -9.54 -26.17 12.84
C GLN A 175 -9.41 -24.77 13.48
N ILE A 176 -9.38 -23.70 12.65
CA ILE A 176 -9.32 -22.32 13.13
C ILE A 176 -10.57 -21.97 13.95
N GLN A 177 -11.75 -22.37 13.49
CA GLN A 177 -13.00 -22.16 14.23
C GLN A 177 -12.99 -22.86 15.61
N GLU A 178 -12.40 -24.06 15.71
CA GLU A 178 -12.24 -24.73 17.01
C GLU A 178 -11.25 -24.01 17.94
N TYR A 179 -10.14 -23.45 17.41
CA TYR A 179 -9.23 -22.62 18.19
C TYR A 179 -9.92 -21.34 18.71
N ILE A 180 -10.74 -20.71 17.88
CA ILE A 180 -11.52 -19.52 18.30
C ILE A 180 -12.52 -19.90 19.40
N LYS A 181 -13.26 -21.02 19.26
CA LYS A 181 -14.22 -21.50 20.27
C LYS A 181 -13.55 -21.82 21.62
N ARG A 182 -12.31 -22.30 21.60
CA ARG A 182 -11.53 -22.59 22.81
C ARG A 182 -10.89 -21.32 23.42
N GLY A 183 -11.01 -20.17 22.77
CA GLY A 183 -10.37 -18.93 23.21
C GLY A 183 -8.85 -18.88 23.03
N GLU A 184 -8.28 -19.78 22.20
CA GLU A 184 -6.85 -19.79 21.90
C GLU A 184 -6.44 -18.61 21.02
N VAL A 185 -7.34 -18.17 20.13
CA VAL A 185 -7.20 -16.99 19.27
C VAL A 185 -8.55 -16.31 19.14
N TYR A 186 -8.57 -14.98 19.02
CA TYR A 186 -9.79 -14.21 18.77
C TYR A 186 -10.18 -14.17 17.29
N GLU A 187 -9.18 -13.93 16.44
CA GLU A 187 -9.34 -13.80 14.99
C GLU A 187 -8.09 -14.34 14.29
N LEU A 188 -8.24 -14.82 13.06
CA LEU A 188 -7.13 -15.25 12.24
C LEU A 188 -7.41 -14.97 10.76
N ASN A 189 -6.50 -14.25 10.09
CA ASN A 189 -6.54 -14.03 8.65
C ASN A 189 -5.88 -15.17 7.91
N TYR A 190 -6.68 -16.05 7.32
CA TYR A 190 -6.19 -17.20 6.57
C TYR A 190 -5.95 -16.87 5.11
N CYS A 191 -4.68 -16.77 4.73
CA CYS A 191 -4.29 -16.39 3.37
C CYS A 191 -4.15 -17.60 2.44
N MET A 192 -4.62 -17.45 1.19
CA MET A 192 -4.42 -18.41 0.10
C MET A 192 -3.59 -17.75 -1.00
N GLU A 193 -2.72 -18.55 -1.61
CA GLU A 193 -1.90 -18.12 -2.72
C GLU A 193 -2.49 -18.62 -4.04
N PHE A 194 -2.54 -17.73 -5.03
CA PHE A 194 -2.89 -18.04 -6.42
C PHE A 194 -1.69 -17.75 -7.30
N LYS A 195 -1.32 -18.70 -8.14
CA LYS A 195 -0.17 -18.62 -9.05
C LYS A 195 -0.57 -18.75 -10.50
N THR A 196 0.18 -18.08 -11.36
CA THR A 196 0.17 -18.31 -12.80
C THR A 196 1.61 -18.33 -13.31
N THR A 197 1.86 -19.12 -14.35
CA THR A 197 3.14 -19.17 -15.07
C THR A 197 3.10 -18.33 -16.36
N GLN A 198 1.96 -17.71 -16.63
CA GLN A 198 1.80 -16.87 -17.81
C GLN A 198 2.61 -15.57 -17.66
N GLN A 199 3.27 -15.15 -18.72
CA GLN A 199 3.96 -13.87 -18.74
C GLN A 199 2.94 -12.73 -18.72
N ILE A 200 3.18 -11.75 -17.86
CA ILE A 200 2.32 -10.59 -17.65
C ILE A 200 3.16 -9.33 -17.81
N CYS A 201 2.71 -8.39 -18.65
CA CYS A 201 3.20 -7.04 -18.58
C CYS A 201 2.63 -6.39 -17.30
N ALA A 202 3.47 -6.19 -16.31
CA ALA A 202 3.06 -5.74 -14.99
C ALA A 202 2.46 -4.33 -15.03
N GLU A 203 2.96 -3.46 -15.92
CA GLU A 203 2.50 -2.08 -16.14
C GLU A 203 1.06 -2.08 -16.66
N ASP A 204 0.80 -2.84 -17.74
CA ASP A 204 -0.54 -2.99 -18.30
C ASP A 204 -1.51 -3.58 -17.27
N PHE A 205 -1.04 -4.62 -16.55
CA PHE A 205 -1.86 -5.27 -15.52
C PHE A 205 -2.18 -4.31 -14.37
N PHE A 206 -1.17 -3.57 -13.89
CA PHE A 206 -1.37 -2.56 -12.86
C PHE A 206 -2.37 -1.49 -13.30
N LEU A 207 -2.14 -0.86 -14.45
CA LEU A 207 -3.00 0.22 -14.94
C LEU A 207 -4.44 -0.23 -15.14
N SER A 208 -4.66 -1.44 -15.72
CA SER A 208 -5.99 -1.98 -15.93
C SER A 208 -6.71 -2.33 -14.63
N THR A 209 -5.99 -2.90 -13.67
CA THR A 209 -6.53 -3.31 -12.37
C THR A 209 -6.77 -2.09 -11.48
N ASN A 210 -5.83 -1.14 -11.44
CA ASN A 210 -5.95 0.08 -10.66
C ASN A 210 -7.17 0.91 -11.09
N LYS A 211 -7.44 0.98 -12.40
CA LYS A 211 -8.64 1.63 -12.94
C LYS A 211 -9.95 0.99 -12.45
N LYS A 212 -9.94 -0.32 -12.19
CA LYS A 212 -11.13 -1.05 -11.71
C LYS A 212 -11.27 -1.00 -10.19
N CYS A 213 -10.17 -1.23 -9.48
CA CYS A 213 -10.16 -1.30 -8.02
C CYS A 213 -10.26 0.07 -7.36
N MET A 214 -9.62 1.09 -7.96
CA MET A 214 -9.56 2.46 -7.44
C MET A 214 -9.20 2.52 -5.93
N ALA A 215 -8.35 1.60 -5.50
CA ALA A 215 -8.00 1.47 -4.09
C ALA A 215 -7.16 2.68 -3.61
N PRO A 216 -7.42 3.20 -2.40
CA PRO A 216 -6.79 4.43 -1.91
C PRO A 216 -5.31 4.30 -1.57
N PHE A 217 -4.78 3.10 -1.49
CA PHE A 217 -3.38 2.79 -1.24
C PHE A 217 -2.84 1.83 -2.30
N SER A 218 -3.07 2.18 -3.58
CA SER A 218 -2.50 1.43 -4.69
C SER A 218 -1.03 1.76 -4.85
N CYS A 219 -0.23 0.74 -5.18
CA CYS A 219 1.21 0.86 -5.34
C CYS A 219 1.70 -0.01 -6.49
N PHE A 220 2.56 0.56 -7.33
CA PHE A 220 3.43 -0.16 -8.23
C PHE A 220 4.87 0.04 -7.74
N PHE A 221 5.50 -1.02 -7.27
CA PHE A 221 6.83 -0.96 -6.71
C PHE A 221 7.76 -1.91 -7.48
N LYS A 222 8.88 -1.38 -7.96
CA LYS A 222 9.91 -2.14 -8.64
C LYS A 222 11.16 -2.21 -7.75
N PHE A 223 11.71 -3.38 -7.62
CA PHE A 223 12.90 -3.68 -6.86
C PHE A 223 13.66 -4.79 -7.57
N GLU A 224 14.81 -4.48 -8.13
CA GLU A 224 15.56 -5.40 -8.98
C GLU A 224 14.64 -5.99 -10.08
N ASN A 225 14.55 -7.31 -10.17
CA ASN A 225 13.67 -8.01 -11.10
C ASN A 225 12.25 -8.25 -10.57
N LEU A 226 11.96 -7.83 -9.32
CA LEU A 226 10.67 -8.02 -8.68
C LEU A 226 9.77 -6.81 -8.90
N LYS A 227 8.50 -7.04 -9.26
CA LYS A 227 7.46 -6.04 -9.33
C LYS A 227 6.36 -6.39 -8.33
N ILE A 228 6.11 -5.49 -7.40
CA ILE A 228 5.06 -5.62 -6.37
C ILE A 228 3.91 -4.69 -6.75
N LEU A 229 2.74 -5.26 -6.98
CA LEU A 229 1.52 -4.54 -7.30
C LEU A 229 0.55 -4.69 -6.13
N SER A 230 0.16 -3.59 -5.53
CA SER A 230 -0.76 -3.58 -4.40
C SER A 230 -1.98 -2.71 -4.70
N PHE A 231 -3.15 -3.17 -4.27
CA PHE A 231 -4.43 -2.47 -4.39
C PHE A 231 -5.13 -2.50 -3.03
N SER A 232 -4.47 -1.93 -2.02
CA SER A 232 -4.96 -1.98 -0.63
C SER A 232 -6.04 -0.94 -0.38
N PRO A 233 -7.15 -1.31 0.25
CA PRO A 233 -8.15 -0.36 0.74
C PRO A 233 -7.76 0.26 2.08
N GLU A 234 -6.82 -0.34 2.80
CA GLU A 234 -6.55 -0.08 4.21
C GLU A 234 -5.20 0.61 4.44
N ARG A 235 -5.21 1.58 5.36
CA ARG A 235 -3.99 2.24 5.86
C ARG A 235 -3.46 1.47 7.08
N PHE A 236 -2.20 1.06 7.00
CA PHE A 236 -1.51 0.50 8.16
C PHE A 236 -1.21 1.58 9.21
N LEU A 237 -0.30 2.49 8.89
CA LEU A 237 0.09 3.59 9.77
C LEU A 237 0.34 4.87 8.99
N LYS A 238 0.01 6.01 9.60
CA LYS A 238 0.43 7.34 9.17
C LYS A 238 1.01 8.09 10.35
N LYS A 239 2.20 8.68 10.16
CA LYS A 239 2.80 9.59 11.13
C LYS A 239 2.74 11.02 10.60
N ILE A 240 2.21 11.93 11.40
CA ILE A 240 2.22 13.36 11.13
C ILE A 240 2.76 14.03 12.38
N ASN A 241 3.96 14.60 12.29
CA ASN A 241 4.70 15.12 13.44
C ASN A 241 4.77 14.06 14.56
N ASP A 242 4.18 14.32 15.71
CA ASP A 242 4.13 13.41 16.87
C ASP A 242 2.86 12.54 16.93
N LYS A 243 1.96 12.66 15.96
CA LYS A 243 0.71 11.88 15.90
C LYS A 243 0.86 10.65 15.02
N LEU A 244 0.53 9.47 15.57
CA LEU A 244 0.37 8.23 14.80
C LEU A 244 -1.12 7.96 14.59
N ILE A 245 -1.47 7.53 13.38
CA ILE A 245 -2.84 7.23 12.97
C ILE A 245 -2.86 5.85 12.33
N SER A 246 -3.72 4.97 12.83
CA SER A 246 -4.09 3.71 12.20
C SER A 246 -5.58 3.71 11.85
N GLN A 247 -5.95 3.05 10.76
CA GLN A 247 -7.33 3.03 10.26
C GLN A 247 -7.70 1.60 9.84
N PRO A 248 -7.85 0.67 10.79
CA PRO A 248 -8.23 -0.70 10.47
C PRO A 248 -9.66 -0.74 9.88
N ILE A 249 -9.85 -1.62 8.89
CA ILE A 249 -11.13 -1.80 8.21
C ILE A 249 -11.61 -3.22 8.43
N LYS A 250 -12.84 -3.36 8.91
CA LYS A 250 -13.57 -4.63 9.02
C LYS A 250 -14.99 -4.45 8.51
N GLY A 251 -15.55 -5.52 7.97
CA GLY A 251 -16.86 -5.46 7.37
C GLY A 251 -16.87 -4.77 6.00
N THR A 252 -17.38 -5.44 5.00
CA THR A 252 -17.55 -4.86 3.66
C THR A 252 -18.83 -5.35 3.03
N ILE A 253 -19.51 -4.46 2.32
CA ILE A 253 -20.73 -4.81 1.59
C ILE A 253 -20.64 -4.25 0.16
N LYS A 254 -21.22 -4.98 -0.80
CA LYS A 254 -21.23 -4.55 -2.20
C LYS A 254 -22.09 -3.29 -2.35
N LYS A 255 -21.52 -2.23 -2.91
CA LYS A 255 -22.23 -1.00 -3.20
C LYS A 255 -23.25 -1.20 -4.33
N SER A 256 -24.46 -0.63 -4.16
CA SER A 256 -25.48 -0.55 -5.21
C SER A 256 -25.37 0.76 -5.98
N ASN A 257 -25.71 0.73 -7.28
CA ASN A 257 -25.85 1.95 -8.07
C ASN A 257 -27.18 2.68 -7.77
N ASN A 258 -28.16 1.99 -7.16
CA ASN A 258 -29.41 2.60 -6.73
C ASN A 258 -29.20 3.25 -5.35
N PHE A 259 -29.51 4.53 -5.24
CA PHE A 259 -29.33 5.31 -4.02
C PHE A 259 -30.07 4.72 -2.80
N TYR A 260 -31.35 4.38 -2.96
CA TYR A 260 -32.14 3.83 -1.84
C TYR A 260 -31.68 2.43 -1.39
N GLN A 261 -31.30 1.59 -2.36
CA GLN A 261 -30.70 0.30 -2.03
C GLN A 261 -29.36 0.47 -1.34
N ASN A 262 -28.55 1.43 -1.77
CA ASN A 262 -27.28 1.70 -1.14
C ASN A 262 -27.43 2.17 0.30
N LEU A 263 -28.40 3.03 0.61
CA LEU A 263 -28.72 3.42 1.97
C LEU A 263 -29.12 2.21 2.85
N LYS A 264 -29.95 1.30 2.31
CA LYS A 264 -30.30 0.05 3.02
C LYS A 264 -29.07 -0.81 3.32
N LEU A 265 -28.13 -0.92 2.37
CA LEU A 265 -26.91 -1.68 2.54
C LEU A 265 -25.98 -1.03 3.59
N VAL A 266 -25.84 0.29 3.58
CA VAL A 266 -25.08 1.03 4.61
C VAL A 266 -25.67 0.76 6.00
N ASN A 267 -26.99 0.94 6.17
CA ASN A 267 -27.68 0.67 7.43
C ASN A 267 -27.55 -0.79 7.88
N ALA A 268 -27.55 -1.74 6.93
CA ALA A 268 -27.36 -3.17 7.24
C ALA A 268 -25.93 -3.43 7.75
N LEU A 269 -24.92 -2.80 7.15
CA LEU A 269 -23.54 -2.92 7.61
C LEU A 269 -23.33 -2.27 8.98
N GLU A 270 -23.90 -1.08 9.21
CA GLU A 270 -23.83 -0.37 10.50
C GLU A 270 -24.50 -1.14 11.65
N LYS A 271 -25.46 -2.01 11.34
CA LYS A 271 -26.19 -2.83 12.32
C LYS A 271 -25.72 -4.28 12.39
N SER A 272 -24.71 -4.65 11.61
CA SER A 272 -24.18 -6.03 11.61
C SER A 272 -23.40 -6.29 12.90
N GLU A 273 -23.98 -7.04 13.82
CA GLU A 273 -23.34 -7.41 15.10
C GLU A 273 -21.98 -8.08 14.88
N LYS A 274 -21.88 -8.94 13.87
CA LYS A 274 -20.61 -9.59 13.50
C LYS A 274 -19.55 -8.57 13.12
N ASP A 275 -19.86 -7.68 12.17
CA ASP A 275 -18.87 -6.71 11.64
C ASP A 275 -18.51 -5.66 12.71
N ILE A 276 -19.45 -5.26 13.55
CA ILE A 276 -19.21 -4.39 14.72
C ILE A 276 -18.25 -5.08 15.68
N SER A 277 -18.52 -6.34 16.08
CA SER A 277 -17.68 -7.08 17.01
C SER A 277 -16.26 -7.26 16.50
N GLU A 278 -16.09 -7.60 15.21
CA GLU A 278 -14.78 -7.71 14.57
C GLU A 278 -14.04 -6.35 14.54
N ASN A 279 -14.75 -5.25 14.23
CA ASN A 279 -14.16 -3.92 14.18
C ASN A 279 -13.72 -3.42 15.57
N VAL A 280 -14.55 -3.62 16.58
CA VAL A 280 -14.25 -3.25 17.98
C VAL A 280 -13.03 -4.03 18.47
N MET A 281 -12.96 -5.34 18.19
CA MET A 281 -11.85 -6.21 18.60
C MET A 281 -10.52 -5.73 17.98
N ILE A 282 -10.50 -5.45 16.68
CA ILE A 282 -9.29 -4.97 16.01
C ILE A 282 -8.93 -3.55 16.45
N THR A 283 -9.91 -2.69 16.67
CA THR A 283 -9.68 -1.33 17.19
C THR A 283 -9.02 -1.38 18.58
N ASP A 284 -9.47 -2.29 19.45
CA ASP A 284 -8.88 -2.47 20.78
C ASP A 284 -7.45 -3.02 20.71
N LEU A 285 -7.19 -3.97 19.83
CA LEU A 285 -5.84 -4.50 19.56
C LEU A 285 -4.90 -3.37 19.10
N VAL A 286 -5.31 -2.59 18.11
CA VAL A 286 -4.51 -1.46 17.59
C VAL A 286 -4.32 -0.38 18.67
N ARG A 287 -5.33 -0.09 19.49
CA ARG A 287 -5.24 0.82 20.63
C ARG A 287 -4.17 0.35 21.61
N ASN A 288 -4.16 -0.94 21.93
CA ASN A 288 -3.16 -1.54 22.80
C ASN A 288 -1.75 -1.41 22.20
N ASP A 289 -1.55 -1.77 20.93
CA ASP A 289 -0.26 -1.67 20.25
C ASP A 289 0.27 -0.23 20.21
N LEU A 290 -0.59 0.74 19.89
CA LEU A 290 -0.21 2.16 19.89
C LEU A 290 0.13 2.66 21.30
N SER A 291 -0.49 2.13 22.34
CA SER A 291 -0.26 2.54 23.73
C SER A 291 1.14 2.23 24.24
N ILE A 292 1.82 1.23 23.65
CA ILE A 292 3.20 0.85 23.99
C ILE A 292 4.19 2.00 23.73
N THR A 293 3.94 2.80 22.69
CA THR A 293 4.86 3.87 22.29
C THR A 293 4.28 5.28 22.50
N ALA A 294 2.99 5.39 22.74
CA ALA A 294 2.31 6.66 22.95
C ALA A 294 2.54 7.22 24.35
N LYS A 295 2.44 8.55 24.49
CA LYS A 295 2.39 9.18 25.82
C LYS A 295 1.13 8.70 26.55
N ARG A 296 1.24 8.53 27.86
CA ARG A 296 0.12 8.08 28.72
C ARG A 296 -1.12 8.93 28.48
N ASN A 297 -2.27 8.29 28.36
CA ASN A 297 -3.60 8.91 28.14
C ASN A 297 -3.76 9.69 26.82
N THR A 298 -2.90 9.44 25.80
CA THR A 298 -3.01 10.14 24.52
C THR A 298 -3.62 9.30 23.40
N VAL A 299 -3.78 7.99 23.60
CA VAL A 299 -4.42 7.10 22.60
C VAL A 299 -5.92 7.31 22.65
N LYS A 300 -6.52 7.65 21.50
CA LYS A 300 -7.94 7.94 21.35
C LYS A 300 -8.51 7.23 20.14
N VAL A 301 -9.73 6.72 20.24
CA VAL A 301 -10.53 6.26 19.12
C VAL A 301 -11.31 7.46 18.61
N GLU A 302 -10.99 7.98 17.43
CA GLU A 302 -11.66 9.16 16.86
C GLU A 302 -12.99 8.81 16.18
N GLU A 303 -13.02 7.64 15.50
CA GLU A 303 -14.21 7.12 14.82
C GLU A 303 -14.26 5.61 15.00
N LEU A 304 -15.38 5.08 15.45
CA LEU A 304 -15.59 3.64 15.67
C LEU A 304 -16.74 3.16 14.78
N CYS A 305 -16.54 2.05 14.07
CA CYS A 305 -17.53 1.38 13.22
C CYS A 305 -18.22 2.27 12.17
N LYS A 306 -17.57 3.37 11.75
CA LYS A 306 -18.11 4.26 10.73
C LYS A 306 -17.99 3.66 9.34
N VAL A 307 -19.08 3.70 8.59
CA VAL A 307 -19.10 3.22 7.19
C VAL A 307 -18.61 4.31 6.24
N PHE A 308 -17.70 3.94 5.36
CA PHE A 308 -17.17 4.78 4.27
C PHE A 308 -17.50 4.15 2.93
N SER A 309 -17.74 4.97 1.89
CA SER A 309 -18.14 4.49 0.56
C SER A 309 -17.22 5.01 -0.56
#